data_000e9238e25ececac6fe05c84593fb6a
#
_entry.id   000e9238e25ececac6fe05c84593fb6a
#
_cell.length_a   1.000
_cell.length_b   1.000
_cell.length_c   1.000
_cell.angle_alpha   90.00
_cell.angle_beta   90.00
_cell.angle_gamma   90.00
#
_symmetry.space_group_name_H-M   'P 1'
#
loop_
_entity.id
_entity.type
_entity.pdbx_description
1 polymer ?
#
loop_
_entity_poly.entity_id
_entity_poly.type
_entity_poly.pdbx_seq_one_letter_code
_entity_poly.pdbx_strand_id
1 'polypeptide(L)'
;IGSNIRRIEALSGTAPVDRLRAAEKVLDQVAELVSVPVDDVIGGIEKRLAEIRSLRSELDGLRSQTALGRSDELAALAVDGVVVSLVDNIDRDGLRLLAMAVRDRDGVRAVVLGTAPTGGGAALVSAVAPDSGLDAGVLVADAAKTIGGGGRSNPEVTVVGGKDPERLAEALGQARAAAQVT
;
A
#
# COMPACT_ATOMS: atom_id res chain seq x y z
N ILE A 1 41.86 -11.83 -5.24
CA ILE A 1 42.61 -11.10 -4.19
C ILE A 1 42.70 -12.08 -3.05
N GLY A 2 43.92 -12.55 -2.69
CA GLY A 2 44.15 -13.56 -1.63
C GLY A 2 44.19 -12.92 -0.24
N SER A 3 44.00 -13.74 0.82
CA SER A 3 44.23 -13.33 2.20
C SER A 3 45.70 -12.94 2.37
N ASN A 4 45.98 -11.80 2.99
CA ASN A 4 47.29 -11.16 3.16
C ASN A 4 47.82 -10.29 2.00
N ILE A 5 47.04 -10.00 0.95
CA ILE A 5 47.41 -9.04 -0.07
C ILE A 5 46.72 -7.69 0.24
N ARG A 6 47.54 -6.63 0.38
CA ARG A 6 47.02 -5.25 0.50
C ARG A 6 47.00 -4.62 -0.87
N ARG A 7 45.86 -4.06 -1.26
CA ARG A 7 45.72 -3.29 -2.50
C ARG A 7 46.12 -1.83 -2.24
N ILE A 8 47.01 -1.32 -3.05
CA ILE A 8 47.40 0.10 -3.05
C ILE A 8 46.99 0.67 -4.41
N GLU A 9 46.21 1.70 -4.41
CA GLU A 9 45.88 2.48 -5.62
C GLU A 9 46.58 3.84 -5.52
N ALA A 10 47.32 4.20 -6.54
CA ALA A 10 48.00 5.48 -6.63
C ALA A 10 47.56 6.20 -7.91
N LEU A 11 47.24 7.49 -7.79
CA LEU A 11 46.93 8.38 -8.89
C LEU A 11 48.10 9.35 -9.07
N SER A 12 48.53 9.61 -10.31
CA SER A 12 49.59 10.56 -10.64
C SER A 12 49.17 11.46 -11.79
N GLY A 13 49.92 12.54 -12.01
CA GLY A 13 49.60 13.51 -13.05
C GLY A 13 48.32 14.28 -12.77
N THR A 14 47.43 14.47 -13.77
CA THR A 14 46.18 15.19 -13.67
C THR A 14 45.04 14.36 -13.08
N ALA A 15 45.19 13.04 -13.01
CA ALA A 15 44.14 12.11 -12.56
C ALA A 15 43.54 12.41 -11.16
N PRO A 16 44.29 12.84 -10.15
CA PRO A 16 43.74 13.25 -8.86
C PRO A 16 42.83 14.48 -8.97
N VAL A 17 43.24 15.46 -9.80
CA VAL A 17 42.46 16.69 -10.01
C VAL A 17 41.18 16.40 -10.77
N ASP A 18 41.26 15.55 -11.80
CA ASP A 18 40.07 15.16 -12.58
C ASP A 18 39.08 14.40 -11.74
N ARG A 19 39.55 13.55 -10.81
CA ARG A 19 38.70 12.86 -9.84
C ARG A 19 38.02 13.80 -8.86
N LEU A 20 38.76 14.82 -8.38
CA LEU A 20 38.20 15.85 -7.48
C LEU A 20 37.09 16.65 -8.20
N ARG A 21 37.36 17.14 -9.40
CA ARG A 21 36.37 17.87 -10.21
C ARG A 21 35.13 17.05 -10.51
N ALA A 22 35.28 15.75 -10.75
CA ALA A 22 34.13 14.86 -10.95
C ALA A 22 33.29 14.74 -9.68
N ALA A 23 33.92 14.65 -8.50
CA ALA A 23 33.21 14.61 -7.23
C ALA A 23 32.50 15.94 -6.92
N GLU A 24 33.15 17.08 -7.13
CA GLU A 24 32.56 18.41 -7.00
C GLU A 24 31.35 18.55 -7.90
N LYS A 25 31.44 18.16 -9.15
CA LYS A 25 30.31 18.20 -10.08
C LYS A 25 29.11 17.37 -9.62
N VAL A 26 29.31 16.21 -8.99
CA VAL A 26 28.23 15.40 -8.43
C VAL A 26 27.59 16.12 -7.23
N LEU A 27 28.39 16.75 -6.38
CA LEU A 27 27.88 17.54 -5.25
C LEU A 27 27.06 18.74 -5.72
N ASP A 28 27.52 19.46 -6.74
CA ASP A 28 26.79 20.58 -7.35
C ASP A 28 25.43 20.10 -7.88
N GLN A 29 25.39 18.96 -8.60
CA GLN A 29 24.14 18.39 -9.10
C GLN A 29 23.17 17.99 -7.97
N VAL A 30 23.68 17.43 -6.88
CA VAL A 30 22.83 17.08 -5.71
C VAL A 30 22.32 18.36 -5.03
N ALA A 31 23.16 19.38 -4.89
CA ALA A 31 22.80 20.68 -4.33
C ALA A 31 21.67 21.34 -5.15
N GLU A 32 21.77 21.28 -6.47
CA GLU A 32 20.74 21.77 -7.40
C GLU A 32 19.42 21.01 -7.25
N LEU A 33 19.46 19.69 -7.23
CA LEU A 33 18.27 18.84 -7.05
C LEU A 33 17.53 19.11 -5.74
N VAL A 34 18.27 19.34 -4.65
CA VAL A 34 17.71 19.66 -3.33
C VAL A 34 17.41 21.16 -3.19
N SER A 35 17.91 21.99 -4.09
CA SER A 35 17.78 23.46 -4.10
C SER A 35 18.38 24.12 -2.86
N VAL A 36 19.61 23.74 -2.54
CA VAL A 36 20.42 24.29 -1.41
C VAL A 36 21.87 24.50 -1.84
N PRO A 37 22.66 25.34 -1.16
CA PRO A 37 24.10 25.41 -1.34
C PRO A 37 24.80 24.06 -1.10
N VAL A 38 25.94 23.85 -1.75
CA VAL A 38 26.71 22.59 -1.60
C VAL A 38 27.06 22.28 -0.15
N ASP A 39 27.40 23.29 0.63
CA ASP A 39 27.76 23.14 2.04
C ASP A 39 26.58 22.71 2.92
N ASP A 40 25.33 22.88 2.45
CA ASP A 40 24.11 22.53 3.20
C ASP A 40 23.33 21.34 2.58
N VAL A 41 23.95 20.58 1.68
CA VAL A 41 23.31 19.45 0.99
C VAL A 41 22.75 18.42 1.97
N ILE A 42 23.49 18.10 3.03
CA ILE A 42 23.04 17.11 4.03
C ILE A 42 21.80 17.64 4.76
N GLY A 43 21.84 18.87 5.26
CA GLY A 43 20.70 19.51 5.92
C GLY A 43 19.47 19.61 5.00
N GLY A 44 19.69 19.95 3.73
CA GLY A 44 18.65 19.98 2.73
C GLY A 44 17.98 18.63 2.52
N ILE A 45 18.75 17.55 2.41
CA ILE A 45 18.24 16.17 2.28
C ILE A 45 17.46 15.76 3.54
N GLU A 46 18.00 16.01 4.73
CA GLU A 46 17.33 15.68 6.00
C GLU A 46 15.98 16.38 6.12
N LYS A 47 15.92 17.66 5.74
CA LYS A 47 14.68 18.45 5.71
C LYS A 47 13.65 17.83 4.77
N ARG A 48 14.03 17.45 3.54
CA ARG A 48 13.12 16.79 2.58
C ARG A 48 12.62 15.44 3.08
N LEU A 49 13.50 14.65 3.70
CA LEU A 49 13.10 13.37 4.29
C LEU A 49 12.15 13.55 5.48
N ALA A 50 12.32 14.60 6.28
CA ALA A 50 11.40 14.93 7.36
C ALA A 50 10.03 15.38 6.82
N GLU A 51 10.02 16.23 5.78
CA GLU A 51 8.81 16.67 5.10
C GLU A 51 8.02 15.50 4.49
N ILE A 52 8.70 14.58 3.81
CA ILE A 52 8.07 13.36 3.25
C ILE A 52 7.45 12.51 4.36
N ARG A 53 8.12 12.36 5.51
CA ARG A 53 7.56 11.61 6.65
C ARG A 53 6.32 12.29 7.22
N SER A 54 6.35 13.62 7.35
CA SER A 54 5.21 14.40 7.83
C SER A 54 4.01 14.29 6.90
N LEU A 55 4.23 14.48 5.59
CA LEU A 55 3.16 14.39 4.59
C LEU A 55 2.55 12.99 4.52
N ARG A 56 3.35 11.93 4.66
CA ARG A 56 2.83 10.55 4.73
C ARG A 56 1.96 10.34 5.96
N SER A 57 2.39 10.83 7.13
CA SER A 57 1.61 10.72 8.37
C SER A 57 0.28 11.49 8.28
N GLU A 58 0.29 12.67 7.68
CA GLU A 58 -0.92 13.47 7.46
C GLU A 58 -1.88 12.74 6.50
N LEU A 59 -1.38 12.21 5.41
CA LEU A 59 -2.16 11.44 4.43
C LEU A 59 -2.79 10.20 5.07
N ASP A 60 -2.06 9.47 5.90
CA ASP A 60 -2.58 8.30 6.62
C ASP A 60 -3.63 8.71 7.66
N GLY A 61 -3.48 9.86 8.30
CA GLY A 61 -4.48 10.44 9.20
C GLY A 61 -5.78 10.77 8.48
N LEU A 62 -5.70 11.46 7.33
CA LEU A 62 -6.87 11.81 6.52
C LEU A 62 -7.58 10.56 5.98
N ARG A 63 -6.84 9.55 5.53
CA ARG A 63 -7.40 8.27 5.08
C ARG A 63 -8.16 7.56 6.20
N SER A 64 -7.59 7.55 7.41
CA SER A 64 -8.22 6.93 8.58
C SER A 64 -9.53 7.63 8.95
N GLN A 65 -9.56 8.97 8.93
CA GLN A 65 -10.78 9.74 9.17
C GLN A 65 -11.87 9.45 8.14
N THR A 66 -11.49 9.39 6.84
CA THR A 66 -12.42 9.07 5.77
C THR A 66 -12.97 7.64 5.91
N ALA A 67 -12.12 6.68 6.28
CA ALA A 67 -12.52 5.30 6.52
C ALA A 67 -13.53 5.20 7.69
N LEU A 68 -13.27 5.88 8.79
CA LEU A 68 -14.17 5.89 9.95
C LEU A 68 -15.53 6.50 9.60
N GLY A 69 -15.58 7.59 8.84
CA GLY A 69 -16.83 8.24 8.44
C GLY A 69 -17.73 7.38 7.54
N ARG A 70 -17.14 6.46 6.75
CA ARG A 70 -17.88 5.55 5.85
C ARG A 70 -18.19 4.19 6.46
N SER A 71 -17.57 3.84 7.57
CA SER A 71 -17.68 2.50 8.14
C SER A 71 -19.08 2.18 8.68
N ASP A 72 -19.77 3.16 9.25
CA ASP A 72 -21.13 2.98 9.77
C ASP A 72 -22.15 2.76 8.64
N GLU A 73 -22.01 3.50 7.54
CA GLU A 73 -22.85 3.35 6.35
C GLU A 73 -22.69 1.95 5.73
N LEU A 74 -21.45 1.49 5.60
CA LEU A 74 -21.17 0.16 5.05
C LEU A 74 -21.59 -0.96 6.00
N ALA A 75 -21.40 -0.81 7.31
CA ALA A 75 -21.85 -1.78 8.29
C ALA A 75 -23.39 -1.96 8.27
N ALA A 76 -24.14 -0.88 8.01
CA ALA A 76 -25.59 -0.95 7.84
C ALA A 76 -26.04 -1.78 6.63
N LEU A 77 -25.15 -2.04 5.66
CA LEU A 77 -25.42 -2.91 4.50
C LEU A 77 -25.14 -4.40 4.79
N ALA A 78 -24.81 -4.74 6.02
CA ALA A 78 -24.51 -6.13 6.38
C ALA A 78 -25.75 -7.02 6.21
N VAL A 79 -25.56 -8.16 5.52
CA VAL A 79 -26.54 -9.25 5.45
C VAL A 79 -25.93 -10.44 6.19
N ASP A 80 -26.62 -10.98 7.18
CA ASP A 80 -26.13 -12.03 8.07
C ASP A 80 -24.74 -11.74 8.69
N GLY A 81 -24.48 -10.45 8.96
CA GLY A 81 -23.20 -9.98 9.50
C GLY A 81 -22.07 -9.93 8.48
N VAL A 82 -22.37 -10.07 7.18
CA VAL A 82 -21.37 -9.97 6.10
C VAL A 82 -21.62 -8.74 5.24
N VAL A 83 -20.58 -7.93 5.06
CA VAL A 83 -20.59 -6.75 4.18
C VAL A 83 -19.81 -7.07 2.92
N VAL A 84 -20.48 -6.97 1.76
CA VAL A 84 -19.82 -7.08 0.44
C VAL A 84 -20.20 -5.89 -0.40
N SER A 85 -19.24 -5.01 -0.71
CA SER A 85 -19.51 -3.77 -1.42
C SER A 85 -18.38 -3.34 -2.34
N LEU A 86 -18.75 -2.63 -3.42
CA LEU A 86 -17.82 -1.86 -4.24
C LEU A 86 -17.65 -0.47 -3.62
N VAL A 87 -16.43 0.02 -3.57
CA VAL A 87 -16.10 1.34 -3.00
C VAL A 87 -15.29 2.12 -4.02
N ASP A 88 -15.82 3.27 -4.45
CA ASP A 88 -15.16 4.13 -5.40
C ASP A 88 -14.20 5.13 -4.73
N ASN A 89 -13.26 5.63 -5.53
CA ASN A 89 -12.34 6.72 -5.15
C ASN A 89 -11.50 6.43 -3.89
N ILE A 90 -11.07 5.20 -3.73
CA ILE A 90 -10.19 4.79 -2.63
C ILE A 90 -9.00 4.00 -3.19
N ASP A 91 -7.83 4.22 -2.61
CA ASP A 91 -6.67 3.40 -2.92
C ASP A 91 -6.65 2.10 -2.10
N ARG A 92 -5.68 1.23 -2.38
CA ARG A 92 -5.58 -0.08 -1.72
C ARG A 92 -5.39 0.01 -0.21
N ASP A 93 -4.59 0.97 0.26
CA ASP A 93 -4.31 1.13 1.68
C ASP A 93 -5.53 1.70 2.41
N GLY A 94 -6.20 2.68 1.83
CA GLY A 94 -7.47 3.21 2.32
C GLY A 94 -8.58 2.16 2.35
N LEU A 95 -8.67 1.30 1.31
CA LEU A 95 -9.64 0.20 1.27
C LEU A 95 -9.40 -0.79 2.40
N ARG A 96 -8.13 -1.10 2.71
CA ARG A 96 -7.77 -1.96 3.84
C ARG A 96 -8.18 -1.34 5.17
N LEU A 97 -7.89 -0.06 5.38
CA LEU A 97 -8.29 0.65 6.61
C LEU A 97 -9.82 0.68 6.77
N LEU A 98 -10.54 0.94 5.68
CA LEU A 98 -11.99 0.93 5.67
C LEU A 98 -12.56 -0.46 5.99
N ALA A 99 -12.03 -1.52 5.37
CA ALA A 99 -12.47 -2.88 5.65
C ALA A 99 -12.27 -3.27 7.12
N MET A 100 -11.15 -2.88 7.72
CA MET A 100 -10.89 -3.09 9.14
C MET A 100 -11.86 -2.29 10.02
N ALA A 101 -12.10 -1.02 9.70
CA ALA A 101 -13.04 -0.17 10.42
C ALA A 101 -14.49 -0.67 10.36
N VAL A 102 -14.91 -1.23 9.22
CA VAL A 102 -16.24 -1.85 9.06
C VAL A 102 -16.32 -3.17 9.84
N ARG A 103 -15.27 -4.01 9.79
CA ARG A 103 -15.20 -5.28 10.55
C ARG A 103 -15.35 -5.05 12.06
N ASP A 104 -14.79 -3.95 12.56
CA ASP A 104 -14.79 -3.64 14.00
C ASP A 104 -16.14 -3.03 14.47
N ARG A 105 -17.16 -2.97 13.58
CA ARG A 105 -18.53 -2.57 13.96
C ARG A 105 -19.35 -3.72 14.51
N ASP A 106 -20.24 -3.40 15.44
CA ASP A 106 -21.10 -4.39 16.07
C ASP A 106 -21.96 -5.16 15.05
N GLY A 107 -22.00 -6.46 15.18
CA GLY A 107 -22.78 -7.34 14.31
C GLY A 107 -22.12 -7.68 12.97
N VAL A 108 -20.91 -7.16 12.67
CA VAL A 108 -20.17 -7.52 11.47
C VAL A 108 -19.22 -8.68 11.73
N ARG A 109 -19.38 -9.79 11.00
CA ARG A 109 -18.54 -10.99 11.08
C ARG A 109 -17.46 -11.02 9.99
N ALA A 110 -17.79 -10.51 8.81
CA ALA A 110 -16.87 -10.48 7.67
C ALA A 110 -17.17 -9.27 6.76
N VAL A 111 -16.13 -8.79 6.13
CA VAL A 111 -16.16 -7.66 5.18
C VAL A 111 -15.38 -8.05 3.93
N VAL A 112 -15.95 -7.84 2.77
CA VAL A 112 -15.24 -7.90 1.48
C VAL A 112 -15.52 -6.62 0.71
N LEU A 113 -14.51 -5.81 0.53
CA LEU A 113 -14.59 -4.57 -0.24
C LEU A 113 -13.76 -4.67 -1.52
N GLY A 114 -14.29 -4.13 -2.60
CA GLY A 114 -13.61 -4.03 -3.89
C GLY A 114 -13.47 -2.58 -4.34
N THR A 115 -12.42 -2.27 -5.06
CA THR A 115 -12.23 -0.96 -5.70
C THR A 115 -11.47 -1.07 -7.01
N ALA A 116 -11.70 -0.11 -7.90
CA ALA A 116 -10.89 0.18 -9.07
C ALA A 116 -10.07 1.46 -8.80
N PRO A 117 -8.80 1.35 -8.36
CA PRO A 117 -7.99 2.53 -8.05
C PRO A 117 -7.73 3.38 -9.30
N THR A 118 -7.59 4.69 -9.14
CA THR A 118 -7.26 5.64 -10.22
C THR A 118 -5.94 5.33 -10.94
N GLY A 119 -5.04 4.57 -10.32
CA GLY A 119 -3.80 4.05 -10.92
C GLY A 119 -3.97 2.84 -11.83
N GLY A 120 -5.20 2.36 -12.04
CA GLY A 120 -5.57 1.18 -12.84
C GLY A 120 -5.53 -0.13 -12.06
N GLY A 121 -6.15 -1.16 -12.65
CA GLY A 121 -6.31 -2.47 -12.04
C GLY A 121 -7.48 -2.56 -11.05
N ALA A 122 -7.53 -3.65 -10.31
CA ALA A 122 -8.54 -3.94 -9.30
C ALA A 122 -7.87 -4.20 -7.94
N ALA A 123 -8.59 -3.92 -6.86
CA ALA A 123 -8.18 -4.36 -5.54
C ALA A 123 -9.38 -4.92 -4.78
N LEU A 124 -9.14 -6.01 -4.06
CA LEU A 124 -10.08 -6.61 -3.11
C LEU A 124 -9.44 -6.68 -1.73
N VAL A 125 -10.21 -6.39 -0.71
CA VAL A 125 -9.81 -6.56 0.68
C VAL A 125 -10.89 -7.36 1.38
N SER A 126 -10.48 -8.42 2.04
CA SER A 126 -11.32 -9.19 2.97
C SER A 126 -10.78 -9.02 4.38
N ALA A 127 -11.68 -8.80 5.34
CA ALA A 127 -11.37 -8.77 6.77
C ALA A 127 -12.46 -9.53 7.52
N VAL A 128 -12.05 -10.35 8.50
CA VAL A 128 -12.99 -11.15 9.29
C VAL A 128 -12.78 -10.89 10.78
N ALA A 129 -13.87 -10.93 11.55
CA ALA A 129 -13.80 -10.83 12.99
C ALA A 129 -13.15 -12.10 13.59
N PRO A 130 -12.34 -11.99 14.65
CA PRO A 130 -11.63 -13.13 15.24
C PRO A 130 -12.54 -14.30 15.61
N ASP A 131 -13.74 -14.01 16.10
CA ASP A 131 -14.70 -15.00 16.58
C ASP A 131 -15.70 -15.46 15.50
N SER A 132 -15.51 -15.04 14.24
CA SER A 132 -16.44 -15.34 13.15
C SER A 132 -16.38 -16.77 12.65
N GLY A 133 -15.27 -17.49 12.90
CA GLY A 133 -14.99 -18.80 12.32
C GLY A 133 -14.71 -18.79 10.81
N LEU A 134 -14.60 -17.61 10.21
CA LEU A 134 -14.32 -17.40 8.77
C LEU A 134 -12.83 -17.14 8.57
N ASP A 135 -12.36 -17.37 7.33
CA ASP A 135 -11.00 -17.09 6.88
C ASP A 135 -11.05 -16.07 5.73
N ALA A 136 -10.42 -14.92 5.92
CA ALA A 136 -10.42 -13.82 4.95
C ALA A 136 -9.79 -14.22 3.61
N GLY A 137 -8.81 -15.10 3.62
CA GLY A 137 -8.17 -15.61 2.41
C GLY A 137 -9.09 -16.53 1.61
N VAL A 138 -9.84 -17.40 2.31
CA VAL A 138 -10.80 -18.32 1.68
C VAL A 138 -11.95 -17.54 1.03
N LEU A 139 -12.47 -16.52 1.71
CA LEU A 139 -13.58 -15.69 1.21
C LEU A 139 -13.28 -15.02 -0.14
N VAL A 140 -12.02 -14.70 -0.41
CA VAL A 140 -11.63 -14.00 -1.65
C VAL A 140 -10.82 -14.87 -2.61
N ALA A 141 -10.64 -16.16 -2.36
CA ALA A 141 -9.77 -17.02 -3.14
C ALA A 141 -10.20 -17.11 -4.62
N ASP A 142 -11.48 -17.30 -4.90
CA ASP A 142 -12.01 -17.37 -6.27
C ASP A 142 -12.19 -15.97 -6.88
N ALA A 143 -12.63 -15.01 -6.07
CA ALA A 143 -12.70 -13.61 -6.46
C ALA A 143 -11.35 -13.06 -6.91
N ALA A 144 -10.25 -13.47 -6.27
CA ALA A 144 -8.89 -13.10 -6.63
C ALA A 144 -8.52 -13.59 -8.03
N LYS A 145 -8.85 -14.84 -8.37
CA LYS A 145 -8.62 -15.41 -9.70
C LYS A 145 -9.42 -14.66 -10.75
N THR A 146 -10.66 -14.32 -10.45
CA THR A 146 -11.59 -13.62 -11.35
C THR A 146 -11.07 -12.26 -11.77
N ILE A 147 -10.47 -11.49 -10.87
CA ILE A 147 -9.85 -10.20 -11.21
C ILE A 147 -8.44 -10.31 -11.80
N GLY A 148 -7.99 -11.53 -12.16
CA GLY A 148 -6.64 -11.77 -12.68
C GLY A 148 -5.56 -11.43 -11.65
N GLY A 149 -5.83 -11.68 -10.38
CA GLY A 149 -5.03 -11.25 -9.27
C GLY A 149 -4.46 -12.40 -8.44
N GLY A 150 -3.62 -11.99 -7.50
CA GLY A 150 -3.03 -12.82 -6.46
C GLY A 150 -2.61 -11.97 -5.28
N GLY A 151 -2.42 -12.59 -4.14
CA GLY A 151 -1.99 -11.90 -2.93
C GLY A 151 -1.54 -12.90 -1.87
N ARG A 152 -0.93 -12.38 -0.81
CA ARG A 152 -0.62 -13.20 0.36
C ARG A 152 -1.92 -13.43 1.14
N SER A 153 -2.31 -14.69 1.27
CA SER A 153 -3.44 -15.07 2.11
C SER A 153 -3.08 -14.89 3.58
N ASN A 154 -3.97 -14.27 4.32
CA ASN A 154 -3.91 -14.15 5.78
C ASN A 154 -5.34 -14.42 6.31
N PRO A 155 -5.51 -15.24 7.35
CA PRO A 155 -6.83 -15.61 7.84
C PRO A 155 -7.65 -14.43 8.39
N GLU A 156 -7.02 -13.38 8.90
CA GLU A 156 -7.74 -12.24 9.48
C GLU A 156 -8.00 -11.13 8.46
N VAL A 157 -6.99 -10.79 7.64
CA VAL A 157 -7.07 -9.71 6.66
C VAL A 157 -6.28 -10.08 5.41
N THR A 158 -6.95 -10.21 4.29
CA THR A 158 -6.33 -10.51 2.99
C THR A 158 -6.52 -9.36 2.03
N VAL A 159 -5.44 -8.95 1.37
CA VAL A 159 -5.43 -7.90 0.34
C VAL A 159 -4.98 -8.51 -0.98
N VAL A 160 -5.81 -8.39 -2.00
CA VAL A 160 -5.58 -8.92 -3.35
C VAL A 160 -5.53 -7.77 -4.34
N GLY A 161 -4.52 -7.77 -5.23
CA GLY A 161 -4.48 -6.88 -6.39
C GLY A 161 -4.75 -7.69 -7.66
N GLY A 162 -5.50 -7.11 -8.60
CA GLY A 162 -5.83 -7.72 -9.89
C GLY A 162 -5.66 -6.75 -11.05
N LYS A 163 -5.75 -7.29 -12.27
CA LYS A 163 -5.59 -6.51 -13.52
C LYS A 163 -6.92 -6.13 -14.15
N ASP A 164 -8.01 -6.81 -13.78
CA ASP A 164 -9.30 -6.75 -14.45
C ASP A 164 -10.36 -6.03 -13.60
N PRO A 165 -10.44 -4.70 -13.61
CA PRO A 165 -11.40 -3.94 -12.81
C PRO A 165 -12.86 -4.16 -13.25
N GLU A 166 -13.08 -4.50 -14.52
CA GLU A 166 -14.43 -4.76 -15.08
C GLU A 166 -15.08 -6.01 -14.46
N ARG A 167 -14.28 -6.93 -13.92
CA ARG A 167 -14.74 -8.15 -13.28
C ARG A 167 -14.94 -8.05 -11.76
N LEU A 168 -14.79 -6.85 -11.19
CA LEU A 168 -14.97 -6.66 -9.75
C LEU A 168 -16.37 -7.03 -9.25
N ALA A 169 -17.41 -6.70 -10.02
CA ALA A 169 -18.78 -7.05 -9.66
C ALA A 169 -19.00 -8.56 -9.58
N GLU A 170 -18.46 -9.31 -10.55
CA GLU A 170 -18.47 -10.78 -10.55
C GLU A 170 -17.71 -11.35 -9.35
N ALA A 171 -16.51 -10.82 -9.10
CA ALA A 171 -15.66 -11.23 -7.97
C ALA A 171 -16.34 -10.99 -6.60
N LEU A 172 -17.00 -9.86 -6.43
CA LEU A 172 -17.76 -9.56 -5.21
C LEU A 172 -18.97 -10.52 -5.06
N GLY A 173 -19.63 -10.90 -6.17
CA GLY A 173 -20.66 -11.92 -6.17
C GLY A 173 -20.15 -13.29 -5.69
N GLN A 174 -18.97 -13.70 -6.13
CA GLN A 174 -18.32 -14.94 -5.69
C GLN A 174 -17.95 -14.88 -4.20
N ALA A 175 -17.42 -13.75 -3.72
CA ALA A 175 -17.11 -13.55 -2.31
C ALA A 175 -18.37 -13.62 -1.43
N ARG A 176 -19.50 -13.08 -1.91
CA ARG A 176 -20.79 -13.19 -1.23
C ARG A 176 -21.26 -14.64 -1.13
N ALA A 177 -21.15 -15.40 -2.22
CA ALA A 177 -21.48 -16.83 -2.22
C ALA A 177 -20.56 -17.64 -1.29
N ALA A 178 -19.26 -17.34 -1.26
CA ALA A 178 -18.30 -17.98 -0.35
C ALA A 178 -18.60 -17.72 1.12
N ALA A 179 -19.17 -16.57 1.45
CA ALA A 179 -19.62 -16.23 2.79
C ALA A 179 -20.98 -16.87 3.17
N GLN A 180 -21.60 -17.64 2.27
CA GLN A 180 -22.93 -18.28 2.45
C GLN A 180 -24.06 -17.28 2.77
N VAL A 181 -23.96 -16.08 2.22
CA VAL A 181 -25.00 -15.06 2.36
C VAL A 181 -25.98 -15.19 1.20
N THR A 182 -27.22 -15.39 1.51
CA THR A 182 -28.31 -15.59 0.55
C THR A 182 -29.01 -14.27 0.21
#